data_ef386c7a4d6d617c0dacce035fa8e235
#
_entry.id   ef386c7a4d6d617c0dacce035fa8e235
#
_cell.length_a   1.000
_cell.length_b   1.000
_cell.length_c   1.000
_cell.angle_alpha   90.00
_cell.angle_beta   90.00
_cell.angle_gamma   90.00
#
_symmetry.space_group_name_H-M   'P 1'
#
loop_
_entity.id
_entity.type
_entity.pdbx_description
1 polymer ?
#
loop_
_entity_poly.entity_id
_entity_poly.type
_entity_poly.pdbx_seq_one_letter_code
_entity_poly.pdbx_strand_id
1 'polypeptide(L)'
;MKPSFKDEKALWEYIRPRLRGRMWSRVETICPDGMFDAHAFFGQSQIWLELKVGKPSIKALRPSQHSFLIELVRHDQPAWTCFGCRGEVLFFEGLDFDTAVVPPFYRPSIARS
;
A
#
# COMPACT_ATOMS: atom_id res chain seq x y z
N MET A 1 15.00 4.86 -16.53
CA MET A 1 13.76 4.36 -17.12
C MET A 1 12.69 4.21 -16.04
N LYS A 2 11.49 4.69 -16.29
CA LYS A 2 10.41 4.55 -15.31
C LYS A 2 9.86 3.13 -15.33
N PRO A 3 9.48 2.57 -14.18
CA PRO A 3 8.86 1.26 -14.14
C PRO A 3 7.47 1.28 -14.80
N SER A 4 7.02 0.12 -15.20
CA SER A 4 5.69 -0.05 -15.76
C SER A 4 4.95 -1.09 -14.93
N PHE A 5 3.74 -0.75 -14.50
CA PHE A 5 2.95 -1.62 -13.64
C PHE A 5 1.71 -2.09 -14.39
N LYS A 6 1.74 -3.32 -14.86
CA LYS A 6 0.59 -3.90 -15.56
C LYS A 6 -0.47 -4.44 -14.60
N ASP A 7 -0.07 -4.79 -13.37
CA ASP A 7 -0.96 -5.33 -12.36
C ASP A 7 -0.38 -5.12 -10.96
N GLU A 8 -1.14 -5.49 -9.93
CA GLU A 8 -0.71 -5.32 -8.54
C GLU A 8 0.48 -6.20 -8.19
N LYS A 9 0.61 -7.36 -8.84
CA LYS A 9 1.78 -8.21 -8.61
C LYS A 9 3.06 -7.52 -9.05
N ALA A 10 3.04 -6.89 -10.22
CA ALA A 10 4.20 -6.14 -10.71
C ALA A 10 4.53 -4.96 -9.79
N LEU A 11 3.51 -4.28 -9.30
CA LEU A 11 3.70 -3.19 -8.33
C LEU A 11 4.34 -3.72 -7.05
N TRP A 12 3.84 -4.82 -6.51
CA TRP A 12 4.38 -5.42 -5.30
C TRP A 12 5.84 -5.82 -5.48
N GLU A 13 6.18 -6.45 -6.59
CA GLU A 13 7.54 -6.86 -6.87
C GLU A 13 8.50 -5.67 -6.94
N TYR A 14 8.01 -4.53 -7.44
CA TYR A 14 8.81 -3.31 -7.50
C TYR A 14 9.00 -2.68 -6.13
N ILE A 15 7.94 -2.56 -5.32
CA ILE A 15 8.04 -1.84 -4.05
C ILE A 15 8.66 -2.68 -2.95
N ARG A 16 8.50 -4.00 -2.98
CA ARG A 16 8.93 -4.85 -1.87
C ARG A 16 10.39 -4.65 -1.46
N PRO A 17 11.38 -4.64 -2.35
CA PRO A 17 12.77 -4.42 -1.94
C PRO A 17 13.04 -3.00 -1.41
N ARG A 18 12.08 -2.10 -1.59
CA ARG A 18 12.15 -0.72 -1.12
C ARG A 18 11.41 -0.49 0.19
N LEU A 19 10.74 -1.53 0.70
CA LEU A 19 10.01 -1.44 1.95
C LEU A 19 10.92 -1.73 3.13
N ARG A 20 10.76 -0.95 4.17
CA ARG A 20 11.41 -1.13 5.46
C ARG A 20 10.39 -1.71 6.42
N GLY A 21 10.88 -2.29 7.50
CA GLY A 21 10.01 -2.92 8.47
C GLY A 21 10.21 -4.42 8.48
N ARG A 22 9.37 -5.10 9.26
CA ARG A 22 9.52 -6.52 9.51
C ARG A 22 8.30 -7.28 9.05
N MET A 23 8.54 -8.49 8.56
CA MET A 23 7.49 -9.46 8.26
C MET A 23 6.46 -8.94 7.25
N TRP A 24 6.94 -8.24 6.22
CA TRP A 24 6.07 -7.88 5.12
C TRP A 24 5.53 -9.13 4.46
N SER A 25 4.21 -9.24 4.39
CA SER A 25 3.55 -10.36 3.76
C SER A 25 2.35 -9.91 2.96
N ARG A 26 2.09 -10.60 1.85
CA ARG A 26 0.85 -10.46 1.12
C ARG A 26 -0.23 -11.24 1.86
N VAL A 27 -1.36 -10.59 2.09
CA VAL A 27 -2.53 -11.26 2.64
C VAL A 27 -3.28 -11.86 1.45
N GLU A 28 -3.14 -13.17 1.32
CA GLU A 28 -3.66 -13.88 0.15
C GLU A 28 -5.15 -14.17 0.25
N THR A 29 -5.64 -14.87 -0.75
CA THR A 29 -7.05 -15.08 -1.04
C THR A 29 -7.85 -15.86 0.00
N ILE A 30 -7.19 -16.44 0.98
CA ILE A 30 -7.90 -17.13 2.08
C ILE A 30 -8.47 -16.14 3.10
N CYS A 31 -8.11 -14.87 3.00
CA CYS A 31 -8.58 -13.85 3.94
C CYS A 31 -9.93 -13.30 3.50
N PRO A 32 -10.71 -12.74 4.45
CA PRO A 32 -12.00 -12.15 4.11
C PRO A 32 -11.86 -11.09 3.03
N ASP A 33 -12.87 -11.01 2.17
CA ASP A 33 -12.92 -10.00 1.14
C ASP A 33 -12.90 -8.61 1.79
N GLY A 34 -12.12 -7.71 1.20
CA GLY A 34 -11.98 -6.34 1.70
C GLY A 34 -10.77 -6.09 2.56
N MET A 35 -10.06 -7.11 3.02
CA MET A 35 -8.79 -6.89 3.72
C MET A 35 -7.76 -6.34 2.75
N PHE A 36 -6.84 -5.52 3.28
CA PHE A 36 -5.78 -4.95 2.48
C PHE A 36 -4.74 -6.01 2.07
N ASP A 37 -4.08 -5.75 0.95
CA ASP A 37 -3.21 -6.73 0.29
C ASP A 37 -1.98 -7.12 1.07
N ALA A 38 -1.42 -6.20 1.86
CA ALA A 38 -0.16 -6.46 2.53
C ALA A 38 -0.18 -5.93 3.95
N HIS A 39 0.63 -6.54 4.79
CA HIS A 39 0.69 -6.25 6.20
C HIS A 39 2.12 -6.41 6.68
N ALA A 40 2.54 -5.56 7.62
CA ALA A 40 3.87 -5.66 8.21
C ALA A 40 3.92 -4.99 9.58
N PHE A 41 5.06 -5.16 10.23
CA PHE A 41 5.39 -4.41 11.44
C PHE A 41 6.47 -3.39 11.10
N PHE A 42 6.28 -2.16 11.56
CA PHE A 42 7.26 -1.10 11.44
C PHE A 42 7.34 -0.38 12.79
N GLY A 43 8.50 -0.51 13.46
CA GLY A 43 8.58 -0.12 14.85
C GLY A 43 7.64 -0.97 15.69
N GLN A 44 6.78 -0.33 16.46
CA GLN A 44 5.79 -1.02 17.31
C GLN A 44 4.39 -1.01 16.70
N SER A 45 4.29 -0.56 15.44
CA SER A 45 3.00 -0.44 14.77
C SER A 45 2.81 -1.53 13.74
N GLN A 46 1.56 -1.92 13.54
CA GLN A 46 1.17 -2.73 12.38
C GLN A 46 0.78 -1.79 11.26
N ILE A 47 1.22 -2.12 10.06
CA ILE A 47 0.93 -1.33 8.86
C ILE A 47 0.11 -2.18 7.91
N TRP A 48 -0.97 -1.60 7.41
CA TRP A 48 -1.80 -2.20 6.38
C TRP A 48 -1.61 -1.43 5.09
N LEU A 49 -1.42 -2.15 3.99
CA LEU A 49 -1.13 -1.55 2.69
C LEU A 49 -2.00 -2.20 1.62
N GLU A 50 -2.77 -1.37 0.93
CA GLU A 50 -3.55 -1.80 -0.23
C GLU A 50 -2.81 -1.40 -1.51
N LEU A 51 -2.74 -2.31 -2.48
CA LEU A 51 -2.06 -2.09 -3.76
C LEU A 51 -3.09 -1.87 -4.86
N LYS A 52 -2.89 -0.82 -5.64
CA LYS A 52 -3.74 -0.52 -6.79
C LYS A 52 -2.87 -0.07 -7.96
N VAL A 53 -3.30 -0.40 -9.16
CA VAL A 53 -2.68 0.10 -10.38
C VAL A 53 -3.70 0.98 -11.09
N GLY A 54 -3.28 2.19 -11.46
CA GLY A 54 -4.12 3.15 -12.13
C GLY A 54 -4.19 4.48 -11.43
N LYS A 55 -5.12 5.33 -11.82
CA LYS A 55 -5.25 6.67 -11.30
C LYS A 55 -5.65 6.65 -9.81
N PRO A 56 -4.93 7.36 -8.94
CA PRO A 56 -5.26 7.41 -7.53
C PRO A 56 -6.64 8.00 -7.27
N SER A 57 -7.45 7.25 -6.54
CA SER A 57 -8.79 7.71 -6.16
C SER A 57 -9.35 6.74 -5.13
N ILE A 58 -10.12 7.25 -4.17
CA ILE A 58 -10.84 6.38 -3.25
C ILE A 58 -11.82 5.46 -3.99
N LYS A 59 -12.26 5.90 -5.17
CA LYS A 59 -13.17 5.09 -5.99
C LYS A 59 -12.52 3.84 -6.56
N ALA A 60 -11.19 3.75 -6.53
CA ALA A 60 -10.48 2.55 -6.95
C ALA A 60 -10.64 1.41 -5.95
N LEU A 61 -11.01 1.72 -4.70
CA LEU A 61 -11.25 0.70 -3.69
C LEU A 61 -12.63 0.09 -3.89
N ARG A 62 -12.70 -1.23 -3.77
CA ARG A 62 -14.00 -1.91 -3.71
C ARG A 62 -14.73 -1.48 -2.43
N PRO A 63 -16.07 -1.56 -2.39
CA PRO A 63 -16.81 -1.15 -1.19
C PRO A 63 -16.32 -1.84 0.10
N SER A 64 -15.98 -3.12 0.03
CA SER A 64 -15.46 -3.86 1.18
C SER A 64 -14.09 -3.35 1.62
N GLN A 65 -13.22 -2.99 0.67
CA GLN A 65 -11.91 -2.41 0.98
C GLN A 65 -12.06 -1.02 1.59
N HIS A 66 -13.00 -0.22 1.08
CA HIS A 66 -13.29 1.09 1.61
C HIS A 66 -13.78 0.98 3.07
N SER A 67 -14.67 0.04 3.34
CA SER A 67 -15.16 -0.22 4.69
C SER A 67 -14.02 -0.63 5.62
N PHE A 68 -13.13 -1.48 5.15
CA PHE A 68 -11.97 -1.92 5.94
C PHE A 68 -11.05 -0.73 6.26
N LEU A 69 -10.80 0.13 5.27
CA LEU A 69 -9.99 1.32 5.48
C LEU A 69 -10.60 2.24 6.54
N ILE A 70 -11.91 2.47 6.46
CA ILE A 70 -12.61 3.29 7.45
C ILE A 70 -12.43 2.72 8.84
N GLU A 71 -12.58 1.41 9.00
CA GLU A 71 -12.40 0.78 10.30
C GLU A 71 -10.97 0.89 10.82
N LEU A 72 -9.97 0.74 9.95
CA LEU A 72 -8.57 0.92 10.35
C LEU A 72 -8.33 2.35 10.85
N VAL A 73 -8.83 3.34 10.12
CA VAL A 73 -8.66 4.75 10.50
C VAL A 73 -9.38 5.04 11.82
N ARG A 74 -10.58 4.51 12.00
CA ARG A 74 -11.34 4.72 13.25
C ARG A 74 -10.65 4.14 14.48
N HIS A 75 -9.84 3.10 14.28
CA HIS A 75 -9.12 2.45 15.37
C HIS A 75 -7.66 2.89 15.43
N ASP A 76 -7.32 4.01 14.78
CA ASP A 76 -5.97 4.57 14.76
C ASP A 76 -4.90 3.61 14.28
N GLN A 77 -5.26 2.69 13.38
CA GLN A 77 -4.32 1.76 12.79
C GLN A 77 -3.68 2.37 11.54
N PRO A 78 -2.35 2.29 11.40
CA PRO A 78 -1.70 2.79 10.19
C PRO A 78 -2.19 2.04 8.95
N ALA A 79 -2.84 2.77 8.06
CA ALA A 79 -3.40 2.23 6.84
C ALA A 79 -2.97 3.10 5.66
N TRP A 80 -2.46 2.47 4.63
CA TRP A 80 -1.91 3.15 3.47
C TRP A 80 -2.43 2.50 2.19
N THR A 81 -2.56 3.30 1.14
CA THR A 81 -2.77 2.80 -0.20
C THR A 81 -1.59 3.17 -1.06
N CYS A 82 -1.20 2.26 -1.94
CA CYS A 82 -0.09 2.45 -2.86
C CYS A 82 -0.60 2.30 -4.29
N PHE A 83 -0.47 3.34 -5.09
CA PHE A 83 -0.89 3.33 -6.48
C PHE A 83 0.33 3.33 -7.39
N GLY A 84 0.37 2.36 -8.32
CA GLY A 84 1.29 2.39 -9.44
C GLY A 84 0.61 3.07 -10.61
N CYS A 85 1.07 4.25 -10.99
CA CYS A 85 0.42 5.04 -12.02
C CYS A 85 1.45 5.79 -12.86
N ARG A 86 1.43 5.57 -14.18
CA ARG A 86 2.28 6.28 -15.13
C ARG A 86 3.77 6.22 -14.77
N GLY A 87 4.22 5.06 -14.33
CA GLY A 87 5.62 4.88 -13.96
C GLY A 87 5.99 5.44 -12.61
N GLU A 88 5.02 5.90 -11.83
CA GLU A 88 5.23 6.43 -10.50
C GLU A 88 4.59 5.55 -9.45
N VAL A 89 5.17 5.57 -8.25
CA VAL A 89 4.62 4.90 -7.08
C VAL A 89 4.16 5.99 -6.13
N LEU A 90 2.86 6.02 -5.83
CA LEU A 90 2.25 7.04 -5.01
C LEU A 90 1.60 6.42 -3.79
N PHE A 91 1.90 6.95 -2.61
CA PHE A 91 1.32 6.48 -1.35
C PHE A 91 0.37 7.53 -0.78
N PHE A 92 -0.73 7.04 -0.23
CA PHE A 92 -1.72 7.90 0.42
C PHE A 92 -2.03 7.34 1.80
N GLU A 93 -2.06 8.21 2.79
CA GLU A 93 -2.29 7.81 4.17
C GLU A 93 -3.76 7.91 4.54
N GLY A 94 -4.31 6.83 5.08
CA GLY A 94 -5.67 6.81 5.57
C GLY A 94 -6.69 7.18 4.50
N LEU A 95 -7.52 8.14 4.80
CA LEU A 95 -8.59 8.59 3.90
C LEU A 95 -8.21 9.80 3.05
N ASP A 96 -6.97 10.26 3.13
CA ASP A 96 -6.50 11.40 2.34
C ASP A 96 -5.93 10.93 1.00
N PHE A 97 -6.73 11.01 -0.04
CA PHE A 97 -6.34 10.64 -1.40
C PHE A 97 -5.93 11.85 -2.23
N ASP A 98 -5.85 13.03 -1.62
CA ASP A 98 -5.49 14.25 -2.34
C ASP A 98 -4.00 14.57 -2.26
N THR A 99 -3.32 14.10 -1.21
CA THR A 99 -1.92 14.42 -0.98
C THR A 99 -1.09 13.14 -0.90
N ALA A 100 -0.24 12.91 -1.92
CA ALA A 100 0.69 11.79 -1.89
C ALA A 100 1.83 12.08 -0.92
N VAL A 101 2.21 11.08 -0.13
CA VAL A 101 3.26 11.21 0.88
C VAL A 101 4.19 10.01 0.76
N VAL A 102 5.49 10.24 0.87
CA VAL A 102 6.45 9.13 0.98
C VAL A 102 6.43 8.63 2.42
N PRO A 103 5.93 7.40 2.66
CA PRO A 103 5.84 6.92 4.03
C PRO A 103 7.22 6.60 4.61
N PRO A 104 7.36 6.63 5.94
CA PRO A 104 8.65 6.35 6.57
C PRO A 104 9.16 4.93 6.31
N PHE A 105 8.29 4.02 5.95
CA PHE A 105 8.67 2.63 5.67
C PHE A 105 9.02 2.37 4.21
N TYR A 106 9.06 3.41 3.36
CA TYR A 106 9.36 3.25 1.95
C TYR A 106 10.59 4.05 1.54
N ARG A 107 11.51 3.39 0.83
CA ARG A 107 12.66 4.03 0.22
C ARG A 107 12.51 4.00 -1.29
N PRO A 108 12.48 5.17 -1.95
CA PRO A 108 12.33 5.22 -3.41
C PRO A 108 13.43 4.47 -4.17
N SER A 109 14.60 4.33 -3.58
CA SER A 109 15.69 3.58 -4.17
C SER A 109 16.10 2.43 -3.26
N ILE A 110 16.55 1.31 -3.87
CA ILE A 110 17.02 0.16 -3.11
C ILE A 110 18.34 0.55 -2.44
N ALA A 111 18.42 0.31 -1.12
CA ALA A 111 19.65 0.56 -0.40
C ALA A 111 20.71 -0.45 -0.85
N ARG A 112 21.92 0.03 -1.14
CA ARG A 112 23.05 -0.82 -1.42
C ARG A 112 23.74 -1.15 -0.11
N SER A 113 23.97 -2.42 0.10
CA SER A 113 24.74 -2.89 1.24
C SER A 113 26.24 -2.73 0.96
#